data_e35633918beca4bb60abbf5fdec9b2a6
#
_entry.id   e35633918beca4bb60abbf5fdec9b2a6
#
_cell.length_a   1.000
_cell.length_b   1.000
_cell.length_c   1.000
_cell.angle_alpha   90.00
_cell.angle_beta   90.00
_cell.angle_gamma   90.00
#
_symmetry.space_group_name_H-M   'P 1'
#
loop_
_entity.id
_entity.type
_entity.pdbx_description
1 polymer ?
#
loop_
_entity_poly.entity_id
_entity_poly.type
_entity_poly.pdbx_seq_one_letter_code
_entity_poly.pdbx_strand_id
1 'polypeptide(L)'
;MEKTVVLNVSLMLGDLIKKNFPDVKVVYTRDNDRFIGLARRAKIANEIGADLFISIHANAAENRAARGFESWVLGLHRTKAALEVAKFENSAILMEDDHEQTYEEFNPNDPDAYIALSMRQNAFLDQSLVLANSFQKDCEKKLGLKNRGVKQAGFMVLYRATMPAVLIELGFLSHAEEELFLASKKGQIKLANHIFEGFKSYKSRYDGVDESLQNALNENTITTQPIDEKGQIFKVQLATSSTKISTEPQNFNGLKGVEVYLSGKFYKYTYGICKQKSEASKYLQKAIDAGYD
;
A
#
# COMPACT_ATOMS: atom_id res chain seq x y z
N MET A 1 -23.56 9.60 -5.76
CA MET A 1 -23.61 9.02 -4.38
C MET A 1 -22.22 8.70 -3.86
N GLU A 2 -21.36 7.98 -4.58
CA GLU A 2 -20.02 7.60 -4.15
C GLU A 2 -19.22 8.78 -3.57
N LYS A 3 -19.01 9.86 -4.34
CA LYS A 3 -18.18 11.00 -3.92
C LYS A 3 -18.56 11.58 -2.54
N THR A 4 -19.84 11.51 -2.16
CA THR A 4 -20.35 12.00 -0.87
C THR A 4 -20.08 11.00 0.24
N VAL A 5 -20.32 9.71 -0.01
CA VAL A 5 -20.11 8.63 0.97
C VAL A 5 -18.62 8.55 1.34
N VAL A 6 -17.73 8.48 0.33
CA VAL A 6 -16.30 8.33 0.57
C VAL A 6 -15.70 9.56 1.24
N LEU A 7 -16.17 10.77 0.92
CA LEU A 7 -15.77 11.99 1.61
C LEU A 7 -16.16 11.95 3.09
N ASN A 8 -17.41 11.62 3.39
CA ASN A 8 -17.89 11.54 4.76
C ASN A 8 -17.11 10.51 5.59
N VAL A 9 -16.89 9.30 5.04
CA VAL A 9 -16.13 8.24 5.71
C VAL A 9 -14.68 8.69 5.94
N SER A 10 -14.06 9.33 4.94
CA SER A 10 -12.67 9.83 5.05
C SER A 10 -12.52 10.89 6.15
N LEU A 11 -13.45 11.86 6.22
CA LEU A 11 -13.44 12.89 7.25
C LEU A 11 -13.64 12.29 8.65
N MET A 12 -14.61 11.38 8.82
CA MET A 12 -14.83 10.67 10.08
C MET A 12 -13.62 9.84 10.50
N LEU A 13 -12.96 9.15 9.56
CA LEU A 13 -11.74 8.40 9.82
C LEU A 13 -10.61 9.32 10.29
N GLY A 14 -10.41 10.43 9.62
CA GLY A 14 -9.38 11.38 10.01
C GLY A 14 -9.63 12.02 11.37
N ASP A 15 -10.87 12.29 11.73
CA ASP A 15 -11.23 12.78 13.07
C ASP A 15 -10.95 11.72 14.15
N LEU A 16 -11.23 10.44 13.87
CA LEU A 16 -10.89 9.33 14.77
C LEU A 16 -9.37 9.21 14.95
N ILE A 17 -8.60 9.32 13.87
CA ILE A 17 -7.13 9.25 13.92
C ILE A 17 -6.58 10.42 14.74
N LYS A 18 -6.95 11.66 14.42
CA LYS A 18 -6.49 12.87 15.13
C LYS A 18 -6.81 12.83 16.63
N LYS A 19 -7.98 12.30 16.98
CA LYS A 19 -8.42 12.20 18.37
C LYS A 19 -7.61 11.17 19.17
N ASN A 20 -7.27 10.03 18.57
CA ASN A 20 -6.65 8.89 19.28
C ASN A 20 -5.13 8.86 19.11
N PHE A 21 -4.59 9.50 18.09
CA PHE A 21 -3.16 9.59 17.76
C PHE A 21 -2.78 11.04 17.45
N PRO A 22 -2.57 11.89 18.47
CA PRO A 22 -2.26 13.31 18.27
C PRO A 22 -0.93 13.55 17.53
N ASP A 23 -0.03 12.57 17.55
CA ASP A 23 1.25 12.54 16.83
C ASP A 23 1.09 12.28 15.33
N VAL A 24 -0.07 11.77 14.89
CA VAL A 24 -0.34 11.45 13.49
C VAL A 24 -0.92 12.66 12.77
N LYS A 25 -0.19 13.18 11.78
CA LYS A 25 -0.67 14.23 10.89
C LYS A 25 -1.58 13.62 9.79
N VAL A 26 -2.86 13.96 9.81
CA VAL A 26 -3.80 13.56 8.75
C VAL A 26 -3.92 14.67 7.72
N VAL A 27 -3.66 14.34 6.45
CA VAL A 27 -3.81 15.22 5.29
C VAL A 27 -4.80 14.60 4.32
N TYR A 28 -5.76 15.38 3.85
CA TYR A 28 -6.75 14.94 2.85
C TYR A 28 -6.33 15.42 1.47
N THR A 29 -6.48 14.58 0.47
CA THR A 29 -6.37 15.03 -0.93
C THR A 29 -7.53 15.96 -1.31
N ARG A 30 -8.70 15.75 -0.71
CA ARG A 30 -9.84 16.68 -0.69
C ARG A 30 -10.60 16.57 0.63
N ASP A 31 -11.11 17.68 1.11
CA ASP A 31 -11.92 17.84 2.33
C ASP A 31 -13.33 18.41 2.04
N ASN A 32 -13.61 18.64 0.77
CA ASN A 32 -14.88 19.16 0.27
C ASN A 32 -15.23 18.54 -1.08
N ASP A 33 -16.36 18.94 -1.70
CA ASP A 33 -16.82 18.45 -3.01
C ASP A 33 -16.07 19.14 -4.16
N ARG A 34 -14.78 18.86 -4.30
CA ARG A 34 -13.95 19.27 -5.44
C ARG A 34 -13.34 18.06 -6.13
N PHE A 35 -13.11 18.15 -7.41
CA PHE A 35 -12.40 17.15 -8.18
C PHE A 35 -10.89 17.33 -8.01
N ILE A 36 -10.18 16.23 -7.77
CA ILE A 36 -8.71 16.16 -7.75
C ILE A 36 -8.29 14.96 -8.60
N GLY A 37 -7.50 15.19 -9.65
CA GLY A 37 -7.01 14.16 -10.55
C GLY A 37 -6.19 13.08 -9.83
N LEU A 38 -6.18 11.86 -10.38
CA LEU A 38 -5.58 10.69 -9.72
C LEU A 38 -4.09 10.87 -9.46
N ALA A 39 -3.34 11.36 -10.46
CA ALA A 39 -1.90 11.64 -10.31
C ALA A 39 -1.63 12.70 -9.23
N ARG A 40 -2.49 13.74 -9.13
CA ARG A 40 -2.34 14.79 -8.13
C ARG A 40 -2.54 14.28 -6.70
N ARG A 41 -3.39 13.28 -6.49
CA ARG A 41 -3.59 12.66 -5.17
C ARG A 41 -2.31 12.01 -4.65
N ALA A 42 -1.68 11.15 -5.47
CA ALA A 42 -0.40 10.54 -5.11
C ALA A 42 0.71 11.61 -4.95
N LYS A 43 0.73 12.63 -5.82
CA LYS A 43 1.69 13.73 -5.74
C LYS A 43 1.58 14.50 -4.41
N ILE A 44 0.37 14.80 -3.93
CA ILE A 44 0.15 15.43 -2.61
C ILE A 44 0.79 14.59 -1.50
N ALA A 45 0.56 13.27 -1.49
CA ALA A 45 1.13 12.37 -0.48
C ALA A 45 2.66 12.35 -0.53
N ASN A 46 3.25 12.28 -1.74
CA ASN A 46 4.70 12.28 -1.93
C ASN A 46 5.35 13.60 -1.50
N GLU A 47 4.73 14.75 -1.87
CA GLU A 47 5.25 16.10 -1.54
C GLU A 47 5.34 16.36 -0.04
N ILE A 48 4.43 15.80 0.74
CA ILE A 48 4.44 15.94 2.20
C ILE A 48 5.24 14.85 2.91
N GLY A 49 5.81 13.88 2.18
CA GLY A 49 6.52 12.74 2.76
C GLY A 49 5.61 11.87 3.62
N ALA A 50 4.39 11.57 3.14
CA ALA A 50 3.45 10.77 3.92
C ALA A 50 3.98 9.34 4.15
N ASP A 51 3.77 8.80 5.35
CA ASP A 51 4.14 7.42 5.71
C ASP A 51 3.13 6.39 5.22
N LEU A 52 1.92 6.84 4.84
CA LEU A 52 0.82 5.98 4.46
C LEU A 52 -0.16 6.70 3.53
N PHE A 53 -0.67 6.00 2.51
CA PHE A 53 -1.70 6.49 1.61
C PHE A 53 -2.92 5.56 1.61
N ILE A 54 -4.09 6.09 1.94
CA ILE A 54 -5.36 5.35 1.93
C ILE A 54 -6.32 6.02 0.95
N SER A 55 -6.70 5.31 -0.11
CA SER A 55 -7.74 5.71 -1.06
C SER A 55 -9.05 5.00 -0.69
N ILE A 56 -10.13 5.76 -0.55
CA ILE A 56 -11.44 5.23 -0.14
C ILE A 56 -12.42 5.40 -1.27
N HIS A 57 -13.06 4.29 -1.67
CA HIS A 57 -13.99 4.16 -2.78
C HIS A 57 -15.25 3.39 -2.38
N ALA A 58 -16.26 3.40 -3.22
CA ALA A 58 -17.46 2.58 -3.10
C ALA A 58 -17.81 2.02 -4.47
N ASN A 59 -17.62 0.71 -4.60
CA ASN A 59 -17.69 -0.05 -5.84
C ASN A 59 -19.07 -0.02 -6.50
N ALA A 60 -19.09 -0.30 -7.79
CA ALA A 60 -20.28 -0.59 -8.55
C ALA A 60 -20.02 -1.72 -9.55
N ALA A 61 -20.98 -2.58 -9.81
CA ALA A 61 -20.88 -3.66 -10.77
C ALA A 61 -22.18 -3.81 -11.56
N GLU A 62 -22.10 -4.27 -12.81
CA GLU A 62 -23.26 -4.62 -13.62
C GLU A 62 -24.10 -5.72 -12.95
N ASN A 63 -23.40 -6.72 -12.37
CA ASN A 63 -24.05 -7.74 -11.57
C ASN A 63 -24.47 -7.16 -10.21
N ARG A 64 -25.75 -6.85 -10.07
CA ARG A 64 -26.35 -6.28 -8.85
C ARG A 64 -26.30 -7.22 -7.62
N ALA A 65 -25.96 -8.49 -7.79
CA ALA A 65 -25.70 -9.43 -6.70
C ALA A 65 -24.27 -9.31 -6.12
N ALA A 66 -23.38 -8.55 -6.79
CA ALA A 66 -22.05 -8.28 -6.28
C ALA A 66 -22.15 -7.42 -5.01
N ARG A 67 -21.48 -7.87 -3.93
CA ARG A 67 -21.51 -7.21 -2.62
C ARG A 67 -20.26 -7.52 -1.81
N GLY A 68 -19.97 -6.69 -0.82
CA GLY A 68 -18.95 -6.92 0.19
C GLY A 68 -17.84 -5.88 0.18
N PHE A 69 -17.06 -5.90 1.25
CA PHE A 69 -15.92 -5.04 1.52
C PHE A 69 -14.64 -5.66 0.97
N GLU A 70 -13.81 -4.90 0.26
CA GLU A 70 -12.56 -5.38 -0.29
C GLU A 70 -11.45 -4.34 -0.19
N SER A 71 -10.19 -4.80 -0.14
CA SER A 71 -9.01 -3.95 -0.16
C SER A 71 -8.10 -4.31 -1.33
N TRP A 72 -7.50 -3.30 -1.92
CA TRP A 72 -6.69 -3.42 -3.11
C TRP A 72 -5.31 -2.80 -2.90
N VAL A 73 -4.29 -3.45 -3.43
CA VAL A 73 -2.93 -2.92 -3.52
C VAL A 73 -2.47 -2.91 -4.97
N LEU A 74 -1.50 -2.05 -5.28
CA LEU A 74 -0.91 -2.01 -6.61
C LEU A 74 -0.22 -3.36 -6.90
N GLY A 75 -0.50 -3.93 -8.08
CA GLY A 75 0.12 -5.17 -8.53
C GLY A 75 -0.60 -5.79 -9.70
N LEU A 76 -0.13 -6.97 -10.13
CA LEU A 76 -0.70 -7.66 -11.27
C LEU A 76 -2.11 -8.19 -10.95
N HIS A 77 -3.08 -7.83 -11.78
CA HIS A 77 -4.42 -8.38 -11.68
C HIS A 77 -4.43 -9.86 -12.08
N ARG A 78 -5.07 -10.70 -11.25
CA ARG A 78 -5.13 -12.15 -11.47
C ARG A 78 -6.43 -12.63 -12.10
N THR A 79 -7.42 -11.74 -12.24
CA THR A 79 -8.74 -12.07 -12.77
C THR A 79 -9.27 -10.93 -13.64
N LYS A 80 -10.13 -11.30 -14.61
CA LYS A 80 -10.85 -10.31 -15.43
C LYS A 80 -11.64 -9.32 -14.57
N ALA A 81 -12.28 -9.80 -13.52
CA ALA A 81 -13.04 -8.93 -12.61
C ALA A 81 -12.14 -7.90 -11.90
N ALA A 82 -10.90 -8.26 -11.54
CA ALA A 82 -9.95 -7.32 -10.95
C ALA A 82 -9.51 -6.25 -11.97
N LEU A 83 -9.32 -6.63 -13.22
CA LEU A 83 -9.04 -5.70 -14.30
C LEU A 83 -10.19 -4.73 -14.53
N GLU A 84 -11.43 -5.20 -14.55
CA GLU A 84 -12.61 -4.34 -14.76
C GLU A 84 -12.78 -3.29 -13.63
N VAL A 85 -12.52 -3.64 -12.38
CA VAL A 85 -12.52 -2.68 -11.27
C VAL A 85 -11.43 -1.60 -11.49
N ALA A 86 -10.20 -2.02 -11.84
CA ALA A 86 -9.14 -1.05 -12.11
C ALA A 86 -9.46 -0.13 -13.30
N LYS A 87 -10.06 -0.66 -14.37
CA LYS A 87 -10.50 0.13 -15.52
C LYS A 87 -11.55 1.15 -15.13
N PHE A 88 -12.53 0.74 -14.32
CA PHE A 88 -13.59 1.63 -13.84
C PHE A 88 -12.99 2.79 -13.06
N GLU A 89 -12.16 2.52 -12.07
CA GLU A 89 -11.52 3.55 -11.23
C GLU A 89 -10.56 4.44 -12.04
N ASN A 90 -9.77 3.85 -12.92
CA ASN A 90 -8.84 4.62 -13.76
C ASN A 90 -9.55 5.45 -14.85
N SER A 91 -10.82 5.16 -15.17
CA SER A 91 -11.60 5.96 -16.14
C SER A 91 -11.77 7.43 -15.72
N ALA A 92 -11.61 7.73 -14.42
CA ALA A 92 -11.59 9.10 -13.91
C ALA A 92 -10.49 9.97 -14.53
N ILE A 93 -9.41 9.36 -15.08
CA ILE A 93 -8.37 10.05 -15.85
C ILE A 93 -8.99 10.84 -17.03
N LEU A 94 -9.98 10.28 -17.70
CA LEU A 94 -10.64 10.90 -18.85
C LEU A 94 -11.41 12.19 -18.51
N MET A 95 -11.57 12.49 -17.22
CA MET A 95 -12.16 13.74 -16.73
C MET A 95 -11.12 14.85 -16.49
N GLU A 96 -9.84 14.55 -16.68
CA GLU A 96 -8.72 15.48 -16.47
C GLU A 96 -8.36 16.12 -17.81
N ASP A 97 -8.31 17.47 -17.87
CA ASP A 97 -8.07 18.22 -19.12
C ASP A 97 -6.69 17.95 -19.72
N ASP A 98 -5.70 17.62 -18.89
CA ASP A 98 -4.30 17.36 -19.24
C ASP A 98 -3.90 15.88 -19.17
N HIS A 99 -4.89 14.97 -19.25
CA HIS A 99 -4.66 13.54 -19.01
C HIS A 99 -3.62 12.90 -19.96
N GLU A 100 -3.61 13.27 -21.25
CA GLU A 100 -2.65 12.74 -22.22
C GLU A 100 -1.19 13.05 -21.83
N GLN A 101 -0.94 14.28 -21.35
CA GLN A 101 0.39 14.72 -20.93
C GLN A 101 0.77 14.13 -19.56
N THR A 102 -0.21 14.06 -18.64
CA THR A 102 0.01 13.62 -17.26
C THR A 102 0.29 12.12 -17.18
N TYR A 103 -0.34 11.31 -18.04
CA TYR A 103 -0.29 9.85 -17.96
C TYR A 103 0.51 9.17 -19.08
N GLU A 104 1.27 9.93 -19.88
CA GLU A 104 2.24 9.41 -20.86
C GLU A 104 1.65 8.26 -21.71
N GLU A 105 0.59 8.54 -22.46
CA GLU A 105 -0.11 7.60 -23.35
C GLU A 105 -0.81 6.41 -22.63
N PHE A 106 -0.91 6.41 -21.30
CA PHE A 106 -1.70 5.37 -20.62
C PHE A 106 -3.17 5.46 -21.04
N ASN A 107 -3.61 4.44 -21.77
CA ASN A 107 -5.02 4.31 -22.14
C ASN A 107 -5.77 3.43 -21.15
N PRO A 108 -6.72 3.97 -20.36
CA PRO A 108 -7.47 3.17 -19.37
C PRO A 108 -8.37 2.11 -20.01
N ASN A 109 -8.58 2.15 -21.33
CA ASN A 109 -9.35 1.13 -22.05
C ASN A 109 -8.48 0.00 -22.61
N ASP A 110 -7.15 0.14 -22.63
CA ASP A 110 -6.22 -0.85 -23.15
C ASP A 110 -5.80 -1.85 -22.05
N PRO A 111 -6.15 -3.15 -22.15
CA PRO A 111 -5.73 -4.16 -21.19
C PRO A 111 -4.21 -4.30 -21.04
N ASP A 112 -3.45 -4.11 -22.12
CA ASP A 112 -1.98 -4.26 -22.11
C ASP A 112 -1.30 -3.13 -21.32
N ALA A 113 -1.89 -1.94 -21.28
CA ALA A 113 -1.41 -0.84 -20.46
C ALA A 113 -1.42 -1.20 -18.96
N TYR A 114 -2.36 -2.03 -18.51
CA TYR A 114 -2.43 -2.50 -17.11
C TYR A 114 -1.35 -3.51 -16.77
N ILE A 115 -0.90 -4.30 -17.74
CA ILE A 115 0.23 -5.22 -17.55
C ILE A 115 1.49 -4.40 -17.30
N ALA A 116 1.79 -3.45 -18.16
CA ALA A 116 2.94 -2.55 -18.00
C ALA A 116 2.91 -1.79 -16.67
N LEU A 117 1.74 -1.24 -16.29
CA LEU A 117 1.54 -0.54 -15.03
C LEU A 117 1.81 -1.45 -13.81
N SER A 118 1.37 -2.70 -13.88
CA SER A 118 1.48 -3.68 -12.79
C SER A 118 2.89 -4.29 -12.65
N MET A 119 3.71 -4.26 -13.71
CA MET A 119 5.08 -4.78 -13.69
C MET A 119 6.05 -3.85 -12.95
N ARG A 120 5.67 -2.61 -12.67
CA ARG A 120 6.52 -1.72 -11.89
C ARG A 120 6.67 -2.27 -10.47
N GLN A 121 7.90 -2.54 -10.08
CA GLN A 121 8.23 -3.03 -8.74
C GLN A 121 7.74 -2.04 -7.68
N ASN A 122 6.80 -2.49 -6.84
CA ASN A 122 6.33 -1.69 -5.71
C ASN A 122 7.16 -2.04 -4.46
N ALA A 123 8.11 -1.18 -4.14
CA ALA A 123 8.99 -1.34 -2.97
C ALA A 123 8.20 -1.46 -1.63
N PHE A 124 6.95 -1.01 -1.61
CA PHE A 124 6.08 -0.99 -0.43
C PHE A 124 4.98 -2.06 -0.47
N LEU A 125 5.04 -3.03 -1.40
CA LEU A 125 3.98 -4.02 -1.58
C LEU A 125 3.71 -4.83 -0.31
N ASP A 126 4.76 -5.32 0.36
CA ASP A 126 4.61 -6.12 1.58
C ASP A 126 3.90 -5.33 2.69
N GLN A 127 4.29 -4.07 2.89
CA GLN A 127 3.68 -3.20 3.89
C GLN A 127 2.23 -2.84 3.50
N SER A 128 1.99 -2.60 2.22
CA SER A 128 0.64 -2.36 1.68
C SER A 128 -0.28 -3.58 1.89
N LEU A 129 0.24 -4.80 1.69
CA LEU A 129 -0.50 -6.03 1.95
C LEU A 129 -0.82 -6.23 3.44
N VAL A 130 0.12 -5.91 4.34
CA VAL A 130 -0.12 -5.94 5.80
C VAL A 130 -1.23 -4.96 6.18
N LEU A 131 -1.17 -3.73 5.66
CA LEU A 131 -2.19 -2.71 5.87
C LEU A 131 -3.55 -3.14 5.33
N ALA A 132 -3.61 -3.61 4.07
CA ALA A 132 -4.84 -4.07 3.43
C ALA A 132 -5.48 -5.23 4.22
N ASN A 133 -4.68 -6.19 4.69
CA ASN A 133 -5.17 -7.29 5.52
C ASN A 133 -5.72 -6.81 6.87
N SER A 134 -5.16 -5.73 7.45
CA SER A 134 -5.67 -5.18 8.71
C SER A 134 -7.10 -4.64 8.57
N PHE A 135 -7.46 -4.11 7.39
CA PHE A 135 -8.82 -3.65 7.08
C PHE A 135 -9.79 -4.81 6.79
N GLN A 136 -9.32 -5.95 6.30
CA GLN A 136 -10.18 -7.12 6.05
C GLN A 136 -10.51 -7.89 7.32
N LYS A 137 -9.71 -7.72 8.37
CA LYS A 137 -9.90 -8.45 9.62
C LYS A 137 -11.24 -8.13 10.26
N ASP A 138 -12.02 -9.17 10.55
CA ASP A 138 -13.33 -9.09 11.24
C ASP A 138 -14.40 -8.25 10.50
N CYS A 139 -14.25 -7.93 9.20
CA CYS A 139 -15.20 -7.08 8.50
C CYS A 139 -16.62 -7.69 8.46
N GLU A 140 -16.77 -9.00 8.26
CA GLU A 140 -18.07 -9.67 8.29
C GLU A 140 -18.76 -9.53 9.65
N LYS A 141 -18.01 -9.76 10.73
CA LYS A 141 -18.52 -9.68 12.09
C LYS A 141 -18.88 -8.24 12.49
N LYS A 142 -18.05 -7.27 12.12
CA LYS A 142 -18.17 -5.88 12.57
C LYS A 142 -19.12 -5.07 11.69
N LEU A 143 -19.06 -5.28 10.39
CA LEU A 143 -19.86 -4.52 9.41
C LEU A 143 -21.12 -5.25 8.96
N GLY A 144 -21.11 -6.59 8.99
CA GLY A 144 -22.14 -7.41 8.37
C GLY A 144 -22.01 -7.50 6.85
N LEU A 145 -20.87 -7.05 6.31
CA LEU A 145 -20.56 -7.10 4.88
C LEU A 145 -19.72 -8.34 4.56
N LYS A 146 -19.93 -8.93 3.40
CA LYS A 146 -19.11 -10.04 2.91
C LYS A 146 -17.65 -9.62 2.82
N ASN A 147 -16.75 -10.43 3.38
CA ASN A 147 -15.31 -10.24 3.20
C ASN A 147 -14.87 -10.74 1.81
N ARG A 148 -14.38 -9.83 0.97
CA ARG A 148 -13.90 -10.17 -0.39
C ARG A 148 -12.37 -10.28 -0.44
N GLY A 149 -11.70 -10.05 0.68
CA GLY A 149 -10.25 -10.20 0.84
C GLY A 149 -9.43 -9.05 0.25
N VAL A 150 -8.12 -9.30 0.23
CA VAL A 150 -7.14 -8.41 -0.39
C VAL A 150 -6.85 -8.87 -1.81
N LYS A 151 -6.81 -7.92 -2.74
CA LYS A 151 -6.60 -8.14 -4.16
C LYS A 151 -5.52 -7.22 -4.72
N GLN A 152 -5.10 -7.48 -5.94
CA GLN A 152 -4.12 -6.68 -6.66
C GLN A 152 -4.66 -6.27 -8.02
N ALA A 153 -4.41 -5.02 -8.40
CA ALA A 153 -4.64 -4.54 -9.76
C ALA A 153 -3.87 -3.23 -10.02
N GLY A 154 -3.85 -2.79 -11.27
CA GLY A 154 -3.15 -1.59 -11.73
C GLY A 154 -3.96 -0.32 -11.48
N PHE A 155 -4.05 0.14 -10.23
CA PHE A 155 -4.71 1.40 -9.90
C PHE A 155 -3.78 2.59 -10.08
N MET A 156 -4.14 3.52 -10.95
CA MET A 156 -3.34 4.71 -11.23
C MET A 156 -3.15 5.59 -9.99
N VAL A 157 -4.15 5.68 -9.14
CA VAL A 157 -4.09 6.45 -7.88
C VAL A 157 -3.01 5.92 -6.92
N LEU A 158 -2.66 4.62 -7.01
CA LEU A 158 -1.61 4.00 -6.20
C LEU A 158 -0.25 3.94 -6.90
N TYR A 159 -0.22 4.08 -8.24
CA TYR A 159 0.94 3.82 -9.07
C TYR A 159 2.15 4.71 -8.74
N ARG A 160 1.91 5.98 -8.44
CA ARG A 160 2.98 6.96 -8.15
C ARG A 160 3.25 7.15 -6.66
N ALA A 161 2.59 6.39 -5.79
CA ALA A 161 2.80 6.48 -4.34
C ALA A 161 4.20 5.96 -3.95
N THR A 162 4.92 6.73 -3.15
CA THR A 162 6.27 6.39 -2.64
C THR A 162 6.23 5.96 -1.17
N MET A 163 5.09 5.42 -0.73
CA MET A 163 4.84 4.89 0.60
C MET A 163 3.88 3.69 0.49
N PRO A 164 3.66 2.92 1.58
CA PRO A 164 2.60 1.92 1.65
C PRO A 164 1.26 2.54 1.26
N ALA A 165 0.56 1.93 0.30
CA ALA A 165 -0.64 2.48 -0.30
C ALA A 165 -1.71 1.40 -0.49
N VAL A 166 -2.96 1.74 -0.19
CA VAL A 166 -4.11 0.85 -0.31
C VAL A 166 -5.33 1.59 -0.86
N LEU A 167 -6.13 0.91 -1.66
CA LEU A 167 -7.47 1.34 -2.04
C LEU A 167 -8.49 0.43 -1.34
N ILE A 168 -9.48 1.03 -0.72
CA ILE A 168 -10.55 0.34 0.01
C ILE A 168 -11.86 0.57 -0.73
N GLU A 169 -12.54 -0.52 -1.05
CA GLU A 169 -13.93 -0.53 -1.52
C GLU A 169 -14.86 -0.83 -0.34
N LEU A 170 -15.61 0.16 0.05
CA LEU A 170 -16.50 0.12 1.22
C LEU A 170 -17.67 -0.85 1.11
N GLY A 171 -18.02 -1.22 -0.12
CA GLY A 171 -19.18 -2.03 -0.52
C GLY A 171 -19.63 -1.63 -1.91
N PHE A 172 -20.74 -2.19 -2.37
CA PHE A 172 -21.24 -1.99 -3.72
C PHE A 172 -22.50 -1.09 -3.73
N LEU A 173 -22.40 0.07 -4.36
CA LEU A 173 -23.52 0.98 -4.60
C LEU A 173 -24.58 0.40 -5.55
N SER A 174 -24.20 -0.60 -6.36
CA SER A 174 -25.11 -1.34 -7.23
C SER A 174 -25.95 -2.40 -6.50
N HIS A 175 -25.61 -2.76 -5.25
CA HIS A 175 -26.36 -3.71 -4.42
C HIS A 175 -27.33 -2.96 -3.49
N ALA A 176 -28.62 -3.22 -3.60
CA ALA A 176 -29.65 -2.42 -2.93
C ALA A 176 -29.48 -2.29 -1.40
N GLU A 177 -29.14 -3.39 -0.71
CA GLU A 177 -28.95 -3.35 0.75
C GLU A 177 -27.68 -2.60 1.13
N GLU A 178 -26.59 -2.77 0.36
CA GLU A 178 -25.33 -2.07 0.62
C GLU A 178 -25.41 -0.60 0.26
N GLU A 179 -26.14 -0.23 -0.80
CA GLU A 179 -26.44 1.15 -1.13
C GLU A 179 -27.10 1.89 0.05
N LEU A 180 -28.15 1.29 0.64
CA LEU A 180 -28.83 1.84 1.81
C LEU A 180 -27.88 1.94 3.03
N PHE A 181 -27.04 0.93 3.24
CA PHE A 181 -26.06 0.93 4.31
C PHE A 181 -25.03 2.04 4.12
N LEU A 182 -24.45 2.15 2.92
CA LEU A 182 -23.43 3.16 2.55
C LEU A 182 -24.00 4.59 2.60
N ALA A 183 -25.26 4.78 2.19
CA ALA A 183 -25.95 6.07 2.25
C ALA A 183 -26.28 6.51 3.69
N SER A 184 -26.43 5.56 4.61
CA SER A 184 -26.83 5.86 5.98
C SER A 184 -25.66 6.41 6.82
N LYS A 185 -25.94 7.43 7.65
CA LYS A 185 -24.95 7.96 8.60
C LYS A 185 -24.43 6.86 9.55
N LYS A 186 -25.30 5.93 9.97
CA LYS A 186 -24.94 4.79 10.82
C LYS A 186 -23.96 3.85 10.12
N GLY A 187 -24.17 3.57 8.84
CA GLY A 187 -23.26 2.76 8.02
C GLY A 187 -21.89 3.43 7.85
N GLN A 188 -21.88 4.73 7.52
CA GLN A 188 -20.64 5.50 7.36
C GLN A 188 -19.82 5.57 8.66
N ILE A 189 -20.47 5.76 9.81
CA ILE A 189 -19.81 5.71 11.12
C ILE A 189 -19.21 4.32 11.38
N LYS A 190 -19.95 3.23 11.09
CA LYS A 190 -19.43 1.87 11.26
C LYS A 190 -18.21 1.61 10.37
N LEU A 191 -18.24 2.05 9.13
CA LEU A 191 -17.14 1.93 8.17
C LEU A 191 -15.91 2.70 8.62
N ALA A 192 -16.06 3.98 9.02
CA ALA A 192 -14.97 4.78 9.52
C ALA A 192 -14.31 4.16 10.76
N ASN A 193 -15.11 3.67 11.72
CA ASN A 193 -14.59 2.97 12.90
C ASN A 193 -13.87 1.66 12.53
N HIS A 194 -14.40 0.90 11.59
CA HIS A 194 -13.76 -0.35 11.14
C HIS A 194 -12.39 -0.10 10.50
N ILE A 195 -12.30 0.90 9.61
CA ILE A 195 -11.02 1.30 8.99
C ILE A 195 -10.07 1.84 10.05
N PHE A 196 -10.57 2.62 11.00
CA PHE A 196 -9.77 3.12 12.12
C PHE A 196 -9.15 1.98 12.96
N GLU A 197 -9.91 0.94 13.29
CA GLU A 197 -9.37 -0.22 14.01
C GLU A 197 -8.31 -0.98 13.19
N GLY A 198 -8.48 -1.07 11.88
CA GLY A 198 -7.46 -1.61 10.97
C GLY A 198 -6.20 -0.76 10.95
N PHE A 199 -6.33 0.56 10.86
CA PHE A 199 -5.22 1.51 10.94
C PHE A 199 -4.48 1.40 12.28
N LYS A 200 -5.20 1.39 13.39
CA LYS A 200 -4.64 1.21 14.73
C LYS A 200 -3.83 -0.09 14.85
N SER A 201 -4.38 -1.20 14.34
CA SER A 201 -3.68 -2.50 14.32
C SER A 201 -2.41 -2.45 13.47
N TYR A 202 -2.43 -1.75 12.34
CA TYR A 202 -1.25 -1.55 11.49
C TYR A 202 -0.21 -0.67 12.19
N LYS A 203 -0.61 0.50 12.73
CA LYS A 203 0.28 1.43 13.44
C LYS A 203 0.97 0.74 14.61
N SER A 204 0.24 -0.01 15.43
CA SER A 204 0.82 -0.73 16.58
C SER A 204 1.88 -1.75 16.17
N ARG A 205 1.76 -2.35 14.97
CA ARG A 205 2.80 -3.27 14.45
C ARG A 205 4.00 -2.50 13.92
N TYR A 206 3.75 -1.36 13.29
CA TYR A 206 4.80 -0.50 12.74
C TYR A 206 5.64 0.08 13.88
N ASP A 207 5.01 0.68 14.89
CA ASP A 207 5.65 1.24 16.08
C ASP A 207 6.36 0.15 16.91
N GLY A 208 5.72 -1.02 17.10
CA GLY A 208 6.30 -2.13 17.85
C GLY A 208 7.51 -2.80 17.16
N VAL A 209 7.59 -2.73 15.84
CA VAL A 209 8.80 -3.15 15.11
C VAL A 209 9.93 -2.16 15.35
N ASP A 210 9.62 -0.86 15.39
CA ASP A 210 10.61 0.18 15.63
C ASP A 210 11.13 0.12 17.10
N GLU A 211 10.25 -0.05 18.07
CA GLU A 211 10.62 -0.26 19.47
C GLU A 211 11.43 -1.54 19.68
N SER A 212 11.09 -2.65 19.01
CA SER A 212 11.82 -3.90 19.12
C SER A 212 13.20 -3.81 18.46
N LEU A 213 13.35 -3.03 17.40
CA LEU A 213 14.64 -2.73 16.79
C LEU A 213 15.48 -1.83 17.68
N GLN A 214 14.89 -0.81 18.30
CA GLN A 214 15.60 0.07 19.25
C GLN A 214 15.99 -0.69 20.52
N ASN A 215 15.14 -1.54 21.07
CA ASN A 215 15.46 -2.38 22.22
C ASN A 215 16.52 -3.44 21.88
N ALA A 216 16.45 -4.07 20.71
CA ALA A 216 17.49 -5.01 20.25
C ALA A 216 18.84 -4.33 20.00
N LEU A 217 18.86 -3.06 19.59
CA LEU A 217 20.06 -2.24 19.46
C LEU A 217 20.62 -1.84 20.84
N ASN A 218 19.75 -1.63 21.83
CA ASN A 218 20.14 -1.27 23.19
C ASN A 218 20.62 -2.49 24.03
N GLU A 219 20.10 -3.70 23.76
CA GLU A 219 20.49 -4.93 24.47
C GLU A 219 21.75 -5.61 23.92
N ASN A 220 22.10 -5.36 22.65
CA ASN A 220 23.34 -5.85 22.06
C ASN A 220 24.44 -4.82 22.19
N THR A 221 25.13 -4.82 23.35
CA THR A 221 26.44 -4.16 23.51
C THR A 221 27.47 -4.92 22.66
N ILE A 222 27.43 -4.76 21.36
CA ILE A 222 28.52 -5.14 20.46
C ILE A 222 29.29 -3.87 20.18
N THR A 223 30.55 -3.90 20.52
CA THR A 223 31.60 -2.91 20.35
C THR A 223 31.43 -2.12 19.04
N THR A 224 30.88 -0.92 19.11
CA THR A 224 30.70 -0.05 17.96
C THR A 224 31.96 0.72 17.69
N GLN A 225 32.53 0.54 16.52
CA GLN A 225 33.39 1.57 15.92
C GLN A 225 32.50 2.79 15.54
N PRO A 226 33.00 4.01 15.57
CA PRO A 226 32.21 5.23 15.55
C PRO A 226 31.42 5.36 14.24
N ILE A 227 30.09 5.56 14.38
CA ILE A 227 29.14 5.79 13.30
C ILE A 227 29.09 7.30 13.05
N ASP A 228 29.22 7.68 11.81
CA ASP A 228 29.10 9.03 11.30
C ASP A 228 27.65 9.58 11.47
N GLU A 229 27.48 10.87 11.71
CA GLU A 229 26.24 11.55 12.19
C GLU A 229 24.96 11.45 11.34
N LYS A 230 24.88 10.57 10.35
CA LYS A 230 23.67 10.33 9.54
C LYS A 230 23.23 8.87 9.41
N GLY A 231 23.86 7.93 10.09
CA GLY A 231 23.38 6.55 10.38
C GLY A 231 22.69 5.71 9.28
N GLN A 232 22.60 6.16 8.03
CA GLN A 232 21.99 5.40 6.95
C GLN A 232 22.97 4.41 6.36
N ILE A 233 22.56 3.12 6.34
CA ILE A 233 23.26 2.07 5.58
C ILE A 233 22.37 1.64 4.41
N PHE A 234 23.00 1.38 3.27
CA PHE A 234 22.35 0.88 2.07
C PHE A 234 22.75 -0.58 1.87
N LYS A 235 21.76 -1.42 1.53
CA LYS A 235 21.95 -2.84 1.19
C LYS A 235 21.11 -3.17 -0.04
N VAL A 236 21.53 -4.11 -0.86
CA VAL A 236 20.77 -4.64 -1.98
C VAL A 236 19.95 -5.84 -1.47
N GLN A 237 18.63 -5.80 -1.56
CA GLN A 237 17.80 -6.96 -1.23
C GLN A 237 17.78 -7.93 -2.43
N LEU A 238 18.17 -9.18 -2.18
CA LEU A 238 18.23 -10.24 -3.20
C LEU A 238 16.96 -11.09 -3.24
N ALA A 239 16.42 -11.42 -2.06
CA ALA A 239 15.30 -12.35 -1.96
C ALA A 239 14.50 -12.15 -0.66
N THR A 240 13.28 -12.66 -0.67
CA THR A 240 12.42 -12.80 0.52
C THR A 240 11.87 -14.24 0.57
N SER A 241 11.88 -14.89 1.74
CA SER A 241 11.39 -16.26 1.92
C SER A 241 10.61 -16.40 3.21
N SER A 242 9.56 -17.22 3.21
CA SER A 242 8.83 -17.61 4.43
C SER A 242 9.58 -18.63 5.29
N THR A 243 10.57 -19.32 4.72
CA THR A 243 11.45 -20.27 5.41
C THR A 243 12.89 -19.77 5.37
N LYS A 244 13.66 -20.05 6.43
CA LYS A 244 15.06 -19.65 6.48
C LYS A 244 15.91 -20.49 5.51
N ILE A 245 16.57 -19.84 4.55
CA ILE A 245 17.53 -20.42 3.61
C ILE A 245 18.94 -20.13 4.14
N SER A 246 19.85 -21.08 4.01
CA SER A 246 21.27 -20.85 4.35
C SER A 246 21.87 -19.77 3.43
N THR A 247 22.68 -18.86 3.99
CA THR A 247 23.32 -17.76 3.25
C THR A 247 24.57 -18.17 2.48
N GLU A 248 24.79 -19.48 2.30
CA GLU A 248 25.89 -20.02 1.51
C GLU A 248 25.81 -19.56 0.04
N PRO A 249 26.96 -19.26 -0.60
CA PRO A 249 26.99 -18.71 -1.95
C PRO A 249 26.23 -19.54 -3.00
N GLN A 250 26.19 -20.86 -2.83
CA GLN A 250 25.48 -21.77 -3.72
C GLN A 250 23.95 -21.51 -3.78
N ASN A 251 23.38 -20.94 -2.73
CA ASN A 251 21.97 -20.60 -2.65
C ASN A 251 21.68 -19.19 -3.20
N PHE A 252 22.73 -18.42 -3.53
CA PHE A 252 22.64 -17.03 -3.98
C PHE A 252 23.52 -16.78 -5.21
N ASN A 253 23.48 -17.68 -6.19
CA ASN A 253 24.15 -17.56 -7.50
C ASN A 253 25.65 -17.23 -7.38
N GLY A 254 26.30 -17.73 -6.32
CA GLY A 254 27.74 -17.54 -6.08
C GLY A 254 28.08 -16.23 -5.32
N LEU A 255 27.10 -15.39 -4.98
CA LEU A 255 27.33 -14.18 -4.20
C LEU A 255 27.77 -14.53 -2.77
N LYS A 256 28.94 -13.98 -2.36
CA LYS A 256 29.50 -14.13 -1.01
C LYS A 256 29.13 -12.93 -0.14
N GLY A 257 28.86 -13.16 1.15
CA GLY A 257 28.53 -12.09 2.09
C GLY A 257 27.05 -11.68 2.03
N VAL A 258 26.18 -12.62 1.67
CA VAL A 258 24.75 -12.45 1.81
C VAL A 258 24.39 -12.52 3.29
N GLU A 259 23.62 -11.55 3.76
CA GLU A 259 23.10 -11.50 5.11
C GLU A 259 21.59 -11.79 5.12
N VAL A 260 21.11 -12.35 6.23
CA VAL A 260 19.69 -12.61 6.42
C VAL A 260 19.20 -11.97 7.72
N TYR A 261 18.03 -11.35 7.65
CA TYR A 261 17.33 -10.88 8.83
C TYR A 261 15.84 -11.21 8.73
N LEU A 262 15.18 -11.34 9.87
CA LEU A 262 13.75 -11.59 9.96
C LEU A 262 13.01 -10.26 9.93
N SER A 263 12.04 -10.12 9.02
CA SER A 263 11.16 -8.97 8.92
C SER A 263 9.71 -9.46 8.92
N GLY A 264 9.04 -9.32 10.05
CA GLY A 264 7.74 -9.95 10.28
C GLY A 264 7.83 -11.47 10.25
N LYS A 265 7.12 -12.11 9.30
CA LYS A 265 7.16 -13.59 9.11
C LYS A 265 8.11 -14.02 8.00
N PHE A 266 8.87 -13.09 7.41
CA PHE A 266 9.71 -13.37 6.25
C PHE A 266 11.18 -13.13 6.55
N TYR A 267 12.01 -14.02 6.04
CA TYR A 267 13.45 -13.86 5.98
C TYR A 267 13.81 -13.03 4.77
N LYS A 268 14.47 -11.88 4.98
CA LYS A 268 14.99 -11.01 3.91
C LYS A 268 16.49 -11.23 3.77
N TYR A 269 16.93 -11.45 2.54
CA TYR A 269 18.31 -11.70 2.18
C TYR A 269 18.88 -10.46 1.50
N THR A 270 19.98 -9.94 2.03
CA THR A 270 20.59 -8.70 1.54
C THR A 270 22.07 -8.91 1.25
N TYR A 271 22.56 -8.11 0.30
CA TYR A 271 23.92 -8.16 -0.19
C TYR A 271 24.55 -6.77 -0.19
N GLY A 272 25.83 -6.68 0.26
CA GLY A 272 26.55 -5.43 0.35
C GLY A 272 26.05 -4.52 1.48
N ILE A 273 26.99 -3.94 2.22
CA ILE A 273 26.73 -2.91 3.23
C ILE A 273 27.53 -1.69 2.83
N CYS A 274 26.87 -0.55 2.63
CA CYS A 274 27.54 0.70 2.28
C CYS A 274 26.85 1.90 2.92
N LYS A 275 27.62 2.97 3.11
CA LYS A 275 27.14 4.23 3.68
C LYS A 275 26.66 5.23 2.62
N GLN A 276 27.00 4.99 1.36
CA GLN A 276 26.65 5.89 0.24
C GLN A 276 25.84 5.15 -0.82
N LYS A 277 24.81 5.82 -1.35
CA LYS A 277 23.97 5.27 -2.42
C LYS A 277 24.75 4.94 -3.69
N SER A 278 25.80 5.70 -4.00
CA SER A 278 26.69 5.43 -5.13
C SER A 278 27.45 4.10 -5.01
N GLU A 279 27.77 3.67 -3.78
CA GLU A 279 28.39 2.36 -3.52
C GLU A 279 27.34 1.23 -3.62
N ALA A 280 26.09 1.48 -3.19
CA ALA A 280 24.99 0.52 -3.33
C ALA A 280 24.76 0.15 -4.79
N SER A 281 24.91 1.09 -5.73
CA SER A 281 24.81 0.83 -7.17
C SER A 281 25.84 -0.20 -7.68
N LYS A 282 27.03 -0.26 -7.09
CA LYS A 282 28.05 -1.27 -7.45
C LYS A 282 27.63 -2.68 -6.97
N TYR A 283 27.03 -2.77 -5.79
CA TYR A 283 26.49 -4.03 -5.28
C TYR A 283 25.27 -4.48 -6.05
N LEU A 284 24.39 -3.53 -6.45
CA LEU A 284 23.25 -3.80 -7.31
C LEU A 284 23.72 -4.37 -8.66
N GLN A 285 24.71 -3.76 -9.31
CA GLN A 285 25.24 -4.27 -10.57
C GLN A 285 25.79 -5.69 -10.43
N LYS A 286 26.54 -5.98 -9.35
CA LYS A 286 27.03 -7.34 -9.07
C LYS A 286 25.90 -8.35 -8.84
N ALA A 287 24.80 -7.93 -8.23
CA ALA A 287 23.62 -8.78 -8.06
C ALA A 287 22.94 -9.07 -9.41
N ILE A 288 22.80 -8.05 -10.26
CA ILE A 288 22.28 -8.20 -11.63
C ILE A 288 23.18 -9.14 -12.46
N ASP A 289 24.51 -8.95 -12.40
CA ASP A 289 25.47 -9.81 -13.10
C ASP A 289 25.42 -11.28 -12.60
N ALA A 290 25.01 -11.48 -11.35
CA ALA A 290 24.77 -12.80 -10.77
C ALA A 290 23.37 -13.38 -11.08
N GLY A 291 22.51 -12.67 -11.84
CA GLY A 291 21.20 -13.12 -12.28
C GLY A 291 20.03 -12.76 -11.34
N TYR A 292 20.20 -11.71 -10.54
CA TYR A 292 19.10 -11.10 -9.78
C TYR A 292 18.55 -9.89 -10.54
N ASP A 293 17.21 -9.77 -10.62
CA ASP A 293 16.49 -8.68 -11.30
C ASP A 293 16.31 -7.44 -10.40
#